data_4c0e26e0701010e7b69b63629d351655
#
_entry.id   4c0e26e0701010e7b69b63629d351655
#
_cell.length_a   1.000
_cell.length_b   1.000
_cell.length_c   1.000
_cell.angle_alpha   90.00
_cell.angle_beta   90.00
_cell.angle_gamma   90.00
#
_symmetry.space_group_name_H-M   'P 1'
#
loop_
_entity.id
_entity.type
_entity.pdbx_description
1 polymer ?
#
loop_
_entity_poly.entity_id
_entity_poly.type
_entity_poly.pdbx_seq_one_letter_code
_entity_poly.pdbx_strand_id
1 'polypeptide(L)'
;MNKSTTALILSLLVCPALSLVAQAQSAVNEQDARSIALDAYIYFYPLVTMDVTRKQLTNVEPGKGLGAPMNALFNVPTFPTADMRQVVRPNFDTLYSFGYLDLTKEPMVVSVPDTGGRYYLLPMLDMWSDVFASPGWRTTGTQAANFLVTPRGWSGAVPSVLTQIEAPTPYVWIIGRTKTDGPSDYDAVHKIQAGYKVTPLSEWGISPKPIEVKLDPSVDMKTPPKTQVDTMPADKYFAYAAELLKIHPPHITDQPIVAQMKRIGIEPGKSFDMSKADPVTRKALEEAPAAGQKLMEWKIPTLARVANHWSMNTDTMGVYGNYYLKRAIVAQAGLGANLPEDAIYPLNLGDENGMPLDGANKYTIHFDKGAAPPANAFWSLTLYDRDGFQVANSLNRFALSSWMPFKYNPDGSLDLYFQNESPGADKEVNWLPAPKGPFNLTMRLYSPKSEALTGRWNPPSIVKAQAVSSLMAQ
;
A
#
# COMPACT_ATOMS: atom_id res chain seq x y z
N MET A 1 -66.42 -39.71 57.48
CA MET A 1 -65.55 -38.86 58.29
C MET A 1 -64.13 -39.45 58.26
N ASN A 2 -63.29 -39.06 57.34
CA ASN A 2 -61.93 -39.49 57.30
C ASN A 2 -61.04 -38.25 57.06
N LYS A 3 -60.20 -37.91 58.00
CA LYS A 3 -59.23 -36.86 57.91
C LYS A 3 -57.98 -37.40 57.24
N SER A 4 -57.63 -36.92 56.09
CA SER A 4 -56.36 -37.19 55.43
C SER A 4 -55.37 -36.11 55.84
N THR A 5 -54.23 -36.55 56.40
CA THR A 5 -53.11 -35.73 56.79
C THR A 5 -52.09 -35.71 55.59
N THR A 6 -51.91 -34.54 55.05
CA THR A 6 -50.94 -34.35 53.98
C THR A 6 -49.57 -34.03 54.58
N ALA A 7 -48.56 -34.89 54.40
CA ALA A 7 -47.19 -34.66 54.80
C ALA A 7 -46.47 -33.86 53.73
N LEU A 8 -45.86 -32.73 54.11
CA LEU A 8 -45.07 -31.86 53.28
C LEU A 8 -43.61 -32.35 53.30
N ILE A 9 -43.12 -32.90 52.20
CA ILE A 9 -41.72 -33.29 52.06
C ILE A 9 -40.95 -32.07 51.55
N LEU A 10 -40.07 -31.55 52.42
CA LEU A 10 -39.16 -30.46 52.10
C LEU A 10 -37.88 -31.05 51.43
N SER A 11 -37.78 -30.99 50.12
CA SER A 11 -36.58 -31.39 49.37
C SER A 11 -35.55 -30.27 49.42
N LEU A 12 -34.45 -30.49 50.18
CA LEU A 12 -33.24 -29.66 50.13
C LEU A 12 -32.57 -29.86 48.77
N LEU A 13 -32.59 -28.85 47.90
CA LEU A 13 -31.77 -28.74 46.74
C LEU A 13 -30.32 -28.38 47.17
N VAL A 14 -29.44 -29.39 47.21
CA VAL A 14 -27.99 -29.18 47.32
C VAL A 14 -27.50 -28.69 45.93
N CYS A 15 -27.22 -27.40 45.83
CA CYS A 15 -26.57 -26.83 44.67
C CYS A 15 -25.06 -27.21 44.70
N PRO A 16 -24.50 -27.97 43.74
CA PRO A 16 -23.07 -28.19 43.74
C PRO A 16 -22.40 -26.86 43.35
N ALA A 17 -21.61 -26.32 44.26
CA ALA A 17 -20.71 -25.21 43.98
C ALA A 17 -19.77 -25.64 42.82
N LEU A 18 -20.02 -25.18 41.61
CA LEU A 18 -19.08 -25.26 40.49
C LEU A 18 -17.85 -24.43 40.86
N SER A 19 -16.83 -25.10 41.38
CA SER A 19 -15.49 -24.56 41.52
C SER A 19 -15.01 -24.20 40.11
N LEU A 20 -15.03 -22.93 39.74
CA LEU A 20 -14.28 -22.41 38.62
C LEU A 20 -12.79 -22.67 38.92
N VAL A 21 -12.31 -23.80 38.45
CA VAL A 21 -10.85 -24.03 38.34
C VAL A 21 -10.40 -23.02 37.27
N ALA A 22 -9.85 -21.90 37.72
CA ALA A 22 -9.07 -21.03 36.84
C ALA A 22 -7.94 -21.93 36.32
N GLN A 23 -8.06 -22.41 35.08
CA GLN A 23 -6.95 -23.08 34.41
C GLN A 23 -5.79 -22.09 34.41
N ALA A 24 -4.83 -22.27 35.25
CA ALA A 24 -3.55 -21.59 35.19
C ALA A 24 -3.01 -21.88 33.79
N GLN A 25 -2.94 -20.85 32.95
CA GLN A 25 -2.41 -20.94 31.61
C GLN A 25 -0.98 -21.46 31.77
N SER A 26 -0.69 -22.68 31.28
CA SER A 26 0.63 -23.27 31.39
C SER A 26 1.65 -22.30 30.84
N ALA A 27 2.76 -22.08 31.55
CA ALA A 27 3.84 -21.21 31.11
C ALA A 27 4.24 -21.55 29.68
N VAL A 28 4.36 -20.53 28.83
CA VAL A 28 4.73 -20.73 27.42
C VAL A 28 6.17 -21.29 27.39
N ASN A 29 6.39 -22.40 26.69
CA ASN A 29 7.73 -22.92 26.48
C ASN A 29 8.56 -22.03 25.56
N GLU A 30 9.87 -22.18 25.54
CA GLU A 30 10.79 -21.31 24.79
C GLU A 30 10.52 -21.32 23.30
N GLN A 31 10.20 -22.47 22.71
CA GLN A 31 9.90 -22.59 21.28
C GLN A 31 8.61 -21.86 20.92
N ASP A 32 7.55 -22.06 21.68
CA ASP A 32 6.27 -21.36 21.47
C ASP A 32 6.43 -19.85 21.65
N ALA A 33 7.14 -19.42 22.71
CA ALA A 33 7.40 -18.00 22.96
C ALA A 33 8.10 -17.33 21.78
N ARG A 34 9.14 -17.96 21.22
CA ARG A 34 9.86 -17.46 20.04
C ARG A 34 8.97 -17.39 18.81
N SER A 35 8.18 -18.43 18.53
CA SER A 35 7.26 -18.45 17.41
C SER A 35 6.22 -17.34 17.53
N ILE A 36 5.55 -17.24 18.68
CA ILE A 36 4.50 -16.24 18.91
C ILE A 36 5.07 -14.82 18.87
N ALA A 37 6.25 -14.56 19.45
CA ALA A 37 6.88 -13.26 19.43
C ALA A 37 7.27 -12.82 18.01
N LEU A 38 7.80 -13.74 17.19
CA LEU A 38 8.10 -13.52 15.78
C LEU A 38 6.83 -13.18 15.00
N ASP A 39 5.78 -13.99 15.15
CA ASP A 39 4.50 -13.77 14.49
C ASP A 39 3.86 -12.44 14.91
N ALA A 40 3.97 -12.07 16.20
CA ALA A 40 3.49 -10.79 16.71
C ALA A 40 4.26 -9.60 16.10
N TYR A 41 5.59 -9.70 15.97
CA TYR A 41 6.39 -8.67 15.29
C TYR A 41 5.95 -8.48 13.86
N ILE A 42 5.83 -9.55 13.08
CA ILE A 42 5.39 -9.54 11.68
C ILE A 42 3.96 -8.99 11.57
N TYR A 43 3.06 -9.41 12.45
CA TYR A 43 1.67 -8.97 12.47
C TYR A 43 1.52 -7.47 12.71
N PHE A 44 2.28 -6.92 13.67
CA PHE A 44 2.21 -5.49 14.01
C PHE A 44 3.00 -4.59 13.06
N TYR A 45 3.90 -5.14 12.26
CA TYR A 45 4.78 -4.33 11.41
C TYR A 45 4.03 -3.33 10.52
N PRO A 46 2.96 -3.72 9.79
CA PRO A 46 2.18 -2.76 9.00
C PRO A 46 1.46 -1.71 9.88
N LEU A 47 0.89 -2.09 11.02
CA LEU A 47 0.19 -1.17 11.92
C LEU A 47 1.13 -0.09 12.46
N VAL A 48 2.32 -0.48 12.93
CA VAL A 48 3.33 0.46 13.44
C VAL A 48 3.84 1.36 12.30
N THR A 49 4.11 0.79 11.12
CA THR A 49 4.57 1.54 9.95
C THR A 49 3.54 2.56 9.49
N MET A 50 2.26 2.16 9.45
CA MET A 50 1.15 3.07 9.09
C MET A 50 1.05 4.24 10.06
N ASP A 51 1.17 4.02 11.37
CA ASP A 51 1.02 5.11 12.34
C ASP A 51 2.24 6.04 12.37
N VAL A 52 3.45 5.51 12.27
CA VAL A 52 4.67 6.34 12.13
C VAL A 52 4.59 7.20 10.86
N THR A 53 4.15 6.61 9.73
CA THR A 53 3.92 7.33 8.48
C THR A 53 2.84 8.40 8.64
N ARG A 54 1.70 8.05 9.23
CA ARG A 54 0.62 8.98 9.53
C ARG A 54 1.13 10.19 10.33
N LYS A 55 1.84 9.94 11.42
CA LYS A 55 2.36 11.02 12.28
C LYS A 55 3.25 11.99 11.51
N GLN A 56 4.14 11.51 10.65
CA GLN A 56 4.96 12.40 9.82
C GLN A 56 4.13 13.17 8.79
N LEU A 57 3.24 12.48 8.06
CA LEU A 57 2.46 13.09 6.99
C LEU A 57 1.39 14.07 7.50
N THR A 58 0.96 13.94 8.77
CA THR A 58 -0.08 14.82 9.34
C THR A 58 0.47 15.88 10.29
N ASN A 59 1.75 15.82 10.67
CA ASN A 59 2.39 16.80 11.56
C ASN A 59 2.95 17.98 10.74
N VAL A 60 2.10 18.58 9.92
CA VAL A 60 2.45 19.67 9.00
C VAL A 60 1.37 20.74 9.02
N GLU A 61 1.77 22.01 8.80
CA GLU A 61 0.82 23.08 8.54
C GLU A 61 0.21 22.93 7.13
N PRO A 62 -1.05 23.32 6.92
CA PRO A 62 -1.68 23.26 5.60
C PRO A 62 -0.84 23.97 4.53
N GLY A 63 -0.58 23.26 3.42
CA GLY A 63 0.20 23.80 2.30
C GLY A 63 1.72 23.84 2.52
N LYS A 64 2.23 23.31 3.63
CA LYS A 64 3.67 23.21 3.88
C LYS A 64 4.15 21.77 3.86
N GLY A 65 5.20 21.48 3.08
CA GLY A 65 5.79 20.15 2.98
C GLY A 65 4.95 19.14 2.19
N LEU A 66 5.29 17.86 2.35
CA LEU A 66 4.59 16.73 1.73
C LEU A 66 3.63 16.10 2.75
N GLY A 67 2.40 16.62 2.85
CA GLY A 67 1.41 16.10 3.77
C GLY A 67 0.24 17.05 3.99
N ALA A 68 -0.71 16.63 4.79
CA ALA A 68 -1.83 17.45 5.24
C ALA A 68 -2.22 17.07 6.67
N PRO A 69 -2.76 17.98 7.46
CA PRO A 69 -3.35 17.65 8.75
C PRO A 69 -4.40 16.53 8.62
N MET A 70 -4.74 15.87 9.72
CA MET A 70 -5.86 14.92 9.72
C MET A 70 -7.11 15.56 9.14
N ASN A 71 -7.88 14.79 8.38
CA ASN A 71 -9.11 15.23 7.70
C ASN A 71 -8.91 16.27 6.61
N ALA A 72 -7.70 16.36 6.05
CA ALA A 72 -7.39 17.15 4.87
C ALA A 72 -6.65 16.32 3.83
N LEU A 73 -6.67 16.78 2.57
CA LEU A 73 -5.93 16.18 1.47
C LEU A 73 -4.80 17.10 1.02
N PHE A 74 -3.65 16.50 0.77
CA PHE A 74 -2.54 17.13 0.07
C PHE A 74 -2.57 16.70 -1.40
N ASN A 75 -2.58 17.66 -2.30
CA ASN A 75 -2.56 17.42 -3.74
C ASN A 75 -1.15 17.68 -4.27
N VAL A 76 -0.50 16.66 -4.81
CA VAL A 76 0.81 16.77 -5.44
C VAL A 76 0.64 17.49 -6.78
N PRO A 77 1.34 18.63 -7.00
CA PRO A 77 1.06 19.48 -8.16
C PRO A 77 1.77 19.05 -9.44
N THR A 78 2.87 18.31 -9.34
CA THR A 78 3.72 17.97 -10.49
C THR A 78 4.32 16.58 -10.35
N PHE A 79 4.84 16.04 -11.44
CA PHE A 79 5.73 14.90 -11.38
C PHE A 79 6.99 15.21 -10.58
N PRO A 80 7.67 14.20 -10.01
CA PRO A 80 8.95 14.39 -9.35
C PRO A 80 10.00 14.89 -10.34
N THR A 81 10.85 15.80 -9.89
CA THR A 81 12.00 16.26 -10.66
C THR A 81 13.12 15.21 -10.69
N ALA A 82 14.07 15.35 -11.60
CA ALA A 82 15.16 14.40 -11.77
C ALA A 82 16.06 14.23 -10.51
N ASP A 83 16.12 15.25 -9.66
CA ASP A 83 16.91 15.29 -8.42
C ASP A 83 16.14 14.86 -7.17
N MET A 84 14.82 14.68 -7.27
CA MET A 84 14.00 14.24 -6.14
C MET A 84 14.35 12.81 -5.71
N ARG A 85 14.64 12.61 -4.41
CA ARG A 85 15.06 11.32 -3.82
C ARG A 85 14.21 10.89 -2.62
N GLN A 86 13.07 11.56 -2.35
CA GLN A 86 12.20 11.27 -1.20
C GLN A 86 11.34 10.03 -1.41
N VAL A 87 11.01 9.69 -2.66
CA VAL A 87 10.16 8.56 -3.02
C VAL A 87 10.88 7.66 -4.00
N VAL A 88 11.05 6.39 -3.65
CA VAL A 88 11.61 5.36 -4.51
C VAL A 88 10.56 4.92 -5.53
N ARG A 89 10.95 4.76 -6.79
CA ARG A 89 10.10 4.34 -7.92
C ARG A 89 8.83 5.19 -8.09
N PRO A 90 8.93 6.53 -8.10
CA PRO A 90 7.78 7.39 -8.34
C PRO A 90 7.21 7.12 -9.75
N ASN A 91 5.90 7.30 -9.92
CA ASN A 91 5.29 7.20 -11.26
C ASN A 91 5.30 8.54 -11.99
N PHE A 92 5.14 8.48 -13.31
CA PHE A 92 5.02 9.61 -14.22
C PHE A 92 3.73 9.50 -15.04
N ASP A 93 2.67 9.00 -14.39
CA ASP A 93 1.37 8.70 -15.01
C ASP A 93 0.22 9.44 -14.32
N THR A 94 0.38 9.71 -13.01
CA THR A 94 -0.69 10.27 -12.17
C THR A 94 -0.14 11.30 -11.20
N LEU A 95 -0.95 12.29 -10.86
CA LEU A 95 -0.71 13.16 -9.72
C LEU A 95 -1.45 12.61 -8.50
N TYR A 96 -0.79 12.65 -7.34
CA TYR A 96 -1.32 12.10 -6.09
C TYR A 96 -2.19 13.10 -5.35
N SER A 97 -3.20 12.55 -4.65
CA SER A 97 -3.97 13.26 -3.62
C SER A 97 -4.06 12.35 -2.41
N PHE A 98 -3.45 12.71 -1.28
CA PHE A 98 -3.42 11.84 -0.13
C PHE A 98 -3.67 12.58 1.19
N GLY A 99 -4.14 11.84 2.18
CA GLY A 99 -4.41 12.35 3.52
C GLY A 99 -4.96 11.26 4.43
N TYR A 100 -5.04 11.57 5.71
CA TYR A 100 -5.58 10.66 6.71
C TYR A 100 -6.89 11.19 7.26
N LEU A 101 -7.88 10.28 7.42
CA LEU A 101 -9.12 10.55 8.12
C LEU A 101 -9.01 10.12 9.58
N ASP A 102 -9.60 10.91 10.46
CA ASP A 102 -9.86 10.58 11.86
C ASP A 102 -11.37 10.47 12.05
N LEU A 103 -11.86 9.24 12.20
CA LEU A 103 -13.27 8.92 12.40
C LEU A 103 -13.63 8.75 13.88
N THR A 104 -12.71 9.04 14.80
CA THR A 104 -12.94 8.82 16.25
C THR A 104 -14.03 9.72 16.83
N LYS A 105 -14.28 10.86 16.22
CA LYS A 105 -15.30 11.83 16.67
C LYS A 105 -16.59 11.72 15.87
N GLU A 106 -16.48 11.66 14.56
CA GLU A 106 -17.61 11.60 13.64
C GLU A 106 -17.19 11.06 12.27
N PRO A 107 -18.17 10.59 11.45
CA PRO A 107 -17.90 10.24 10.05
C PRO A 107 -17.42 11.42 9.22
N MET A 108 -16.65 11.10 8.16
CA MET A 108 -16.16 12.07 7.18
C MET A 108 -16.80 11.86 5.82
N VAL A 109 -17.20 12.93 5.16
CA VAL A 109 -17.65 12.90 3.78
C VAL A 109 -16.46 13.18 2.85
N VAL A 110 -16.14 12.20 2.00
CA VAL A 110 -15.14 12.34 0.93
C VAL A 110 -15.87 12.66 -0.37
N SER A 111 -15.67 13.86 -0.89
CA SER A 111 -16.30 14.33 -2.14
C SER A 111 -15.34 14.20 -3.30
N VAL A 112 -15.88 13.79 -4.45
CA VAL A 112 -15.18 13.65 -5.73
C VAL A 112 -15.95 14.45 -6.78
N PRO A 113 -15.29 15.32 -7.56
CA PRO A 113 -15.94 16.01 -8.66
C PRO A 113 -16.17 15.07 -9.85
N ASP A 114 -16.94 15.48 -10.83
CA ASP A 114 -16.95 14.83 -12.14
C ASP A 114 -15.55 14.96 -12.78
N THR A 115 -14.94 13.83 -13.12
CA THR A 115 -13.60 13.80 -13.72
C THR A 115 -13.63 13.79 -15.25
N GLY A 116 -14.82 13.89 -15.86
CA GLY A 116 -15.00 13.93 -17.32
C GLY A 116 -14.50 12.65 -18.02
N GLY A 117 -14.67 11.49 -17.41
CA GLY A 117 -14.17 10.23 -17.93
C GLY A 117 -12.69 9.95 -17.64
N ARG A 118 -11.95 10.89 -17.03
CA ARG A 118 -10.53 10.73 -16.67
C ARG A 118 -10.36 9.64 -15.61
N TYR A 119 -9.37 8.78 -15.78
CA TYR A 119 -9.01 7.77 -14.81
C TYR A 119 -8.56 8.42 -13.50
N TYR A 120 -9.16 7.98 -12.42
CA TYR A 120 -8.74 8.26 -11.05
C TYR A 120 -9.09 7.10 -10.14
N LEU A 121 -8.46 7.03 -8.99
CA LEU A 121 -8.83 6.17 -7.87
C LEU A 121 -8.45 6.86 -6.55
N LEU A 122 -9.27 6.64 -5.51
CA LEU A 122 -9.03 7.06 -4.13
C LEU A 122 -9.06 5.84 -3.22
N PRO A 123 -8.06 4.95 -3.29
CA PRO A 123 -8.02 3.80 -2.40
C PRO A 123 -7.96 4.25 -0.95
N MET A 124 -8.80 3.63 -0.12
CA MET A 124 -8.91 3.85 1.31
C MET A 124 -8.31 2.64 2.01
N LEU A 125 -7.26 2.86 2.77
CA LEU A 125 -6.56 1.82 3.52
C LEU A 125 -6.88 1.96 4.99
N ASP A 126 -7.10 0.83 5.65
CA ASP A 126 -7.15 0.77 7.10
C ASP A 126 -5.74 0.81 7.71
N MET A 127 -5.65 0.85 9.03
CA MET A 127 -4.35 0.94 9.73
C MET A 127 -3.55 -0.37 9.71
N TRP A 128 -4.14 -1.48 9.23
CA TRP A 128 -3.44 -2.73 8.93
C TRP A 128 -2.88 -2.76 7.50
N SER A 129 -2.99 -1.66 6.76
CA SER A 129 -2.61 -1.47 5.36
C SER A 129 -3.42 -2.25 4.32
N ASP A 130 -4.59 -2.76 4.68
CA ASP A 130 -5.51 -3.36 3.72
C ASP A 130 -6.39 -2.29 3.06
N VAL A 131 -6.56 -2.39 1.74
CA VAL A 131 -7.48 -1.54 0.96
C VAL A 131 -8.90 -2.08 1.16
N PHE A 132 -9.73 -1.39 1.93
CA PHE A 132 -11.11 -1.81 2.16
C PHE A 132 -12.12 -1.17 1.21
N ALA A 133 -11.74 -0.06 0.55
CA ALA A 133 -12.53 0.59 -0.49
C ALA A 133 -11.61 1.28 -1.49
N SER A 134 -12.03 1.34 -2.76
CA SER A 134 -11.28 2.02 -3.82
C SER A 134 -12.24 2.76 -4.75
N PRO A 135 -12.89 3.86 -4.29
CA PRO A 135 -13.69 4.71 -5.18
C PRO A 135 -12.85 5.19 -6.35
N GLY A 136 -13.42 5.14 -7.55
CA GLY A 136 -12.68 5.55 -8.74
C GLY A 136 -13.27 5.02 -10.04
N TRP A 137 -12.56 5.28 -11.11
CA TRP A 137 -12.95 4.96 -12.49
C TRP A 137 -13.49 3.53 -12.66
N ARG A 138 -12.86 2.54 -12.05
CA ARG A 138 -13.25 1.13 -12.16
C ARG A 138 -14.48 0.77 -11.32
N THR A 139 -14.67 1.37 -10.15
CA THR A 139 -15.64 0.93 -9.14
C THR A 139 -16.87 1.80 -9.06
N THR A 140 -16.70 3.12 -8.98
CA THR A 140 -17.78 4.08 -8.76
C THR A 140 -18.03 4.98 -9.97
N GLY A 141 -17.24 4.84 -11.04
CA GLY A 141 -17.34 5.67 -12.23
C GLY A 141 -16.64 7.01 -12.06
N THR A 142 -16.93 7.92 -13.00
CA THR A 142 -16.22 9.20 -13.14
C THR A 142 -17.07 10.43 -12.85
N GLN A 143 -18.36 10.25 -12.55
CA GLN A 143 -19.27 11.32 -12.17
C GLN A 143 -18.98 11.83 -10.76
N ALA A 144 -19.46 13.03 -10.46
CA ALA A 144 -19.38 13.57 -9.10
C ALA A 144 -20.06 12.63 -8.10
N ALA A 145 -19.39 12.36 -7.00
CA ALA A 145 -19.89 11.46 -5.96
C ALA A 145 -19.45 11.91 -4.55
N ASN A 146 -20.20 11.48 -3.55
CA ASN A 146 -19.89 11.76 -2.15
C ASN A 146 -19.99 10.47 -1.33
N PHE A 147 -18.91 10.15 -0.62
CA PHE A 147 -18.78 8.94 0.17
C PHE A 147 -18.75 9.29 1.65
N LEU A 148 -19.71 8.76 2.43
CA LEU A 148 -19.71 8.87 3.87
C LEU A 148 -18.86 7.75 4.47
N VAL A 149 -17.65 8.08 4.88
CA VAL A 149 -16.76 7.12 5.55
C VAL A 149 -17.10 7.12 7.03
N THR A 150 -17.60 5.97 7.51
CA THR A 150 -18.05 5.81 8.89
C THR A 150 -17.12 4.89 9.68
N PRO A 151 -16.94 5.10 10.99
CA PRO A 151 -16.27 4.12 11.81
C PRO A 151 -17.14 2.86 11.94
N ARG A 152 -16.50 1.75 12.25
CA ARG A 152 -17.18 0.46 12.44
C ARG A 152 -18.31 0.55 13.47
N GLY A 153 -19.47 0.03 13.10
CA GLY A 153 -20.65 -0.01 13.98
C GLY A 153 -21.35 1.34 14.15
N TRP A 154 -21.05 2.35 13.35
CA TRP A 154 -21.78 3.61 13.37
C TRP A 154 -23.24 3.40 12.91
N SER A 155 -24.19 3.91 13.69
CA SER A 155 -25.65 3.70 13.49
C SER A 155 -26.43 4.98 13.21
N GLY A 156 -25.75 6.08 12.85
CA GLY A 156 -26.42 7.34 12.50
C GLY A 156 -27.16 7.26 11.16
N ALA A 157 -27.99 8.27 10.89
CA ALA A 157 -28.71 8.36 9.62
C ALA A 157 -27.78 8.75 8.47
N VAL A 158 -27.82 7.98 7.38
CA VAL A 158 -27.08 8.28 6.14
C VAL A 158 -27.93 9.18 5.25
N PRO A 159 -27.50 10.42 4.94
CA PRO A 159 -28.19 11.24 3.96
C PRO A 159 -28.30 10.53 2.60
N SER A 160 -29.46 10.61 1.95
CA SER A 160 -29.76 9.84 0.72
C SER A 160 -28.83 10.12 -0.47
N VAL A 161 -28.13 11.25 -0.46
CA VAL A 161 -27.16 11.66 -1.49
C VAL A 161 -25.73 11.17 -1.22
N LEU A 162 -25.51 10.45 -0.11
CA LEU A 162 -24.22 9.91 0.29
C LEU A 162 -24.20 8.39 0.14
N THR A 163 -23.10 7.87 -0.35
CA THR A 163 -22.82 6.43 -0.34
C THR A 163 -21.98 6.09 0.88
N GLN A 164 -22.50 5.25 1.78
CA GLN A 164 -21.77 4.85 2.99
C GLN A 164 -20.65 3.86 2.67
N ILE A 165 -19.49 4.07 3.31
CA ILE A 165 -18.34 3.15 3.34
C ILE A 165 -17.95 2.98 4.81
N GLU A 166 -18.13 1.78 5.38
CA GLU A 166 -17.69 1.47 6.74
C GLU A 166 -16.20 1.15 6.77
N ALA A 167 -15.44 1.87 7.59
CA ALA A 167 -14.01 1.68 7.77
C ALA A 167 -13.70 0.63 8.85
N PRO A 168 -12.78 -0.32 8.62
CA PRO A 168 -12.37 -1.32 9.61
C PRO A 168 -11.67 -0.72 10.84
N THR A 169 -10.98 0.41 10.65
CA THR A 169 -10.25 1.13 11.71
C THR A 169 -10.65 2.60 11.78
N PRO A 170 -10.57 3.26 12.96
CA PRO A 170 -10.94 4.67 13.11
C PRO A 170 -10.07 5.64 12.30
N TYR A 171 -8.81 5.30 12.02
CA TYR A 171 -7.97 6.06 11.09
C TYR A 171 -7.97 5.36 9.74
N VAL A 172 -8.01 6.18 8.67
CA VAL A 172 -8.03 5.72 7.29
C VAL A 172 -7.02 6.52 6.49
N TRP A 173 -6.22 5.86 5.67
CA TRP A 173 -5.32 6.52 4.73
C TRP A 173 -5.92 6.51 3.33
N ILE A 174 -6.08 7.70 2.74
CA ILE A 174 -6.44 7.87 1.33
C ILE A 174 -5.15 8.15 0.56
N ILE A 175 -4.87 7.36 -0.48
CA ILE A 175 -3.72 7.57 -1.36
C ILE A 175 -4.19 7.62 -2.82
N GLY A 176 -4.84 8.73 -3.16
CA GLY A 176 -5.49 8.96 -4.45
C GLY A 176 -4.50 9.20 -5.58
N ARG A 177 -4.93 8.88 -6.79
CA ARG A 177 -4.20 9.07 -8.05
C ARG A 177 -5.14 9.56 -9.14
N THR A 178 -4.74 10.63 -9.85
CA THR A 178 -5.48 11.15 -11.00
C THR A 178 -4.56 11.15 -12.20
N LYS A 179 -4.97 10.49 -13.29
CA LYS A 179 -4.19 10.39 -14.54
C LYS A 179 -3.85 11.78 -15.08
N THR A 180 -2.64 11.93 -15.58
CA THR A 180 -2.19 13.11 -16.33
C THR A 180 -1.37 12.69 -17.56
N ASP A 181 -1.49 13.47 -18.63
CA ASP A 181 -0.69 13.29 -19.85
C ASP A 181 0.64 14.08 -19.77
N GLY A 182 0.98 14.57 -18.59
CA GLY A 182 2.19 15.29 -18.31
C GLY A 182 1.98 16.81 -18.09
N PRO A 183 3.05 17.61 -18.15
CA PRO A 183 3.00 19.03 -17.75
C PRO A 183 1.95 19.89 -18.45
N SER A 184 1.66 19.63 -19.72
CA SER A 184 0.63 20.37 -20.47
C SER A 184 -0.81 20.10 -20.01
N ASP A 185 -1.02 19.02 -19.24
CA ASP A 185 -2.33 18.58 -18.74
C ASP A 185 -2.53 18.89 -17.24
N TYR A 186 -1.53 19.40 -16.55
CA TYR A 186 -1.59 19.63 -15.10
C TYR A 186 -2.74 20.53 -14.68
N ASP A 187 -3.05 21.59 -15.40
CA ASP A 187 -4.15 22.51 -15.07
C ASP A 187 -5.51 21.82 -15.04
N ALA A 188 -5.73 20.86 -15.95
CA ALA A 188 -6.95 20.07 -15.96
C ALA A 188 -7.02 19.12 -14.76
N VAL A 189 -5.90 18.49 -14.40
CA VAL A 189 -5.80 17.62 -13.23
C VAL A 189 -5.95 18.40 -11.93
N HIS A 190 -5.32 19.57 -11.81
CA HIS A 190 -5.46 20.45 -10.63
C HIS A 190 -6.90 20.87 -10.36
N LYS A 191 -7.71 21.11 -11.41
CA LYS A 191 -9.15 21.40 -11.25
C LYS A 191 -9.89 20.21 -10.64
N ILE A 192 -9.55 18.99 -11.03
CA ILE A 192 -10.12 17.77 -10.45
C ILE A 192 -9.65 17.62 -8.99
N GLN A 193 -8.35 17.74 -8.74
CA GLN A 193 -7.78 17.65 -7.40
C GLN A 193 -8.37 18.68 -6.43
N ALA A 194 -8.63 19.90 -6.89
CA ALA A 194 -9.28 20.95 -6.09
C ALA A 194 -10.74 20.59 -5.71
N GLY A 195 -11.35 19.68 -6.45
CA GLY A 195 -12.69 19.15 -6.17
C GLY A 195 -12.70 18.00 -5.15
N TYR A 196 -11.55 17.37 -4.86
CA TYR A 196 -11.45 16.38 -3.79
C TYR A 196 -11.51 17.08 -2.44
N LYS A 197 -12.49 16.73 -1.61
CA LYS A 197 -12.70 17.35 -0.32
C LYS A 197 -12.96 16.30 0.75
N VAL A 198 -12.55 16.62 1.95
CA VAL A 198 -12.92 15.88 3.18
C VAL A 198 -13.66 16.86 4.07
N THR A 199 -14.86 16.49 4.50
CA THR A 199 -15.72 17.33 5.32
C THR A 199 -16.31 16.50 6.45
N PRO A 200 -16.26 16.94 7.73
CA PRO A 200 -16.99 16.30 8.81
C PRO A 200 -18.49 16.20 8.47
N LEU A 201 -19.16 15.11 8.85
CA LEU A 201 -20.58 14.95 8.57
C LEU A 201 -21.43 16.10 9.17
N SER A 202 -21.03 16.57 10.36
CA SER A 202 -21.70 17.70 11.03
C SER A 202 -21.58 19.04 10.28
N GLU A 203 -20.60 19.16 9.37
CA GLU A 203 -20.36 20.33 8.53
C GLU A 203 -20.80 20.12 7.07
N TRP A 204 -21.39 18.95 6.75
CA TRP A 204 -21.83 18.64 5.40
C TRP A 204 -22.96 19.59 4.95
N GLY A 205 -22.72 20.25 3.81
CA GLY A 205 -23.69 21.23 3.26
C GLY A 205 -23.56 22.64 3.78
N ILE A 206 -22.61 22.89 4.70
CA ILE A 206 -22.27 24.25 5.18
C ILE A 206 -20.80 24.56 4.91
N SER A 207 -20.38 25.80 5.10
CA SER A 207 -18.95 26.15 4.97
C SER A 207 -18.14 25.47 6.06
N PRO A 208 -17.14 24.63 5.71
CA PRO A 208 -16.33 23.94 6.70
C PRO A 208 -15.47 24.96 7.49
N LYS A 209 -15.26 24.67 8.77
CA LYS A 209 -14.35 25.45 9.60
C LYS A 209 -12.89 25.18 9.20
N PRO A 210 -12.01 26.17 9.37
CA PRO A 210 -10.58 25.93 9.21
C PRO A 210 -10.10 24.83 10.16
N ILE A 211 -9.21 23.95 9.64
CA ILE A 211 -8.60 22.91 10.47
C ILE A 211 -7.56 23.55 11.37
N GLU A 212 -7.74 23.46 12.67
CA GLU A 212 -6.73 23.88 13.64
C GLU A 212 -5.62 22.83 13.70
N VAL A 213 -4.39 23.26 13.48
CA VAL A 213 -3.21 22.40 13.50
C VAL A 213 -2.36 22.70 14.72
N LYS A 214 -2.13 21.68 15.53
CA LYS A 214 -1.16 21.70 16.59
C LYS A 214 -0.03 20.74 16.25
N LEU A 215 1.13 21.28 15.89
CA LEU A 215 2.31 20.46 15.61
C LEU A 215 2.80 19.79 16.90
N ASP A 216 3.15 18.50 16.78
CA ASP A 216 3.76 17.73 17.86
C ASP A 216 5.28 17.70 17.66
N PRO A 217 6.05 18.40 18.50
CA PRO A 217 7.50 18.45 18.38
C PRO A 217 8.20 17.13 18.71
N SER A 218 7.49 16.17 19.28
CA SER A 218 8.04 14.84 19.60
C SER A 218 8.09 13.91 18.38
N VAL A 219 7.42 14.25 17.27
CA VAL A 219 7.43 13.45 16.03
C VAL A 219 8.77 13.65 15.33
N ASP A 220 9.48 12.56 15.09
CA ASP A 220 10.69 12.59 14.27
C ASP A 220 10.31 12.80 12.80
N MET A 221 10.50 14.03 12.32
CA MET A 221 10.22 14.46 10.95
C MET A 221 11.38 14.22 9.98
N LYS A 222 12.53 13.70 10.46
CA LYS A 222 13.76 13.57 9.66
C LYS A 222 14.06 12.15 9.24
N THR A 223 13.93 11.20 10.17
CA THR A 223 14.19 9.79 9.89
C THR A 223 13.03 9.20 9.11
N PRO A 224 13.26 8.54 7.96
CA PRO A 224 12.20 7.88 7.20
C PRO A 224 11.39 6.90 8.06
N PRO A 225 10.06 6.79 7.90
CA PRO A 225 9.22 5.92 8.71
C PRO A 225 9.71 4.47 8.75
N LYS A 226 10.09 3.91 7.61
CA LYS A 226 10.70 2.57 7.53
C LYS A 226 11.89 2.42 8.48
N THR A 227 12.82 3.37 8.45
CA THR A 227 14.02 3.34 9.29
C THR A 227 13.65 3.42 10.78
N GLN A 228 12.70 4.30 11.15
CA GLN A 228 12.22 4.39 12.53
C GLN A 228 11.67 3.06 13.03
N VAL A 229 10.88 2.35 12.20
CA VAL A 229 10.27 1.07 12.57
C VAL A 229 11.31 -0.05 12.59
N ASP A 230 12.17 -0.15 11.58
CA ASP A 230 13.18 -1.20 11.47
C ASP A 230 14.22 -1.15 12.61
N THR A 231 14.48 0.04 13.14
CA THR A 231 15.47 0.25 14.22
C THR A 231 14.84 0.44 15.61
N MET A 232 13.52 0.34 15.70
CA MET A 232 12.81 0.53 16.98
C MET A 232 13.20 -0.59 17.99
N PRO A 233 13.63 -0.25 19.21
CA PRO A 233 13.89 -1.25 20.25
C PRO A 233 12.65 -2.10 20.53
N ALA A 234 12.83 -3.38 20.82
CA ALA A 234 11.73 -4.34 20.98
C ALA A 234 10.72 -3.90 22.07
N ASP A 235 11.20 -3.41 23.20
CA ASP A 235 10.36 -2.92 24.29
C ASP A 235 9.47 -1.75 23.84
N LYS A 236 10.00 -0.84 23.04
CA LYS A 236 9.26 0.29 22.46
C LYS A 236 8.29 -0.16 21.39
N TYR A 237 8.73 -1.07 20.52
CA TYR A 237 7.92 -1.60 19.45
C TYR A 237 6.65 -2.28 19.94
N PHE A 238 6.77 -3.26 20.86
CA PHE A 238 5.61 -3.98 21.37
C PHE A 238 4.72 -3.13 22.27
N ALA A 239 5.29 -2.22 23.06
CA ALA A 239 4.51 -1.27 23.83
C ALA A 239 3.70 -0.33 22.90
N TYR A 240 4.34 0.19 21.85
CA TYR A 240 3.69 1.04 20.86
C TYR A 240 2.59 0.31 20.09
N ALA A 241 2.88 -0.90 19.61
CA ALA A 241 1.89 -1.73 18.93
C ALA A 241 0.66 -2.02 19.82
N ALA A 242 0.87 -2.30 21.10
CA ALA A 242 -0.22 -2.51 22.04
C ALA A 242 -1.10 -1.27 22.25
N GLU A 243 -0.50 -0.07 22.29
CA GLU A 243 -1.27 1.18 22.34
C GLU A 243 -2.11 1.38 21.06
N LEU A 244 -1.54 1.09 19.89
CA LEU A 244 -2.28 1.16 18.62
C LEU A 244 -3.41 0.12 18.57
N LEU A 245 -3.20 -1.06 19.12
CA LEU A 245 -4.20 -2.13 19.18
C LEU A 245 -5.43 -1.76 20.04
N LYS A 246 -5.33 -0.78 20.93
CA LYS A 246 -6.49 -0.22 21.65
C LYS A 246 -7.42 0.59 20.76
N ILE A 247 -6.84 1.23 19.75
CA ILE A 247 -7.55 2.15 18.85
C ILE A 247 -8.00 1.41 17.59
N HIS A 248 -7.14 0.56 17.04
CA HIS A 248 -7.33 -0.12 15.78
C HIS A 248 -7.60 -1.62 16.01
N PRO A 249 -8.86 -2.04 15.98
CA PRO A 249 -9.20 -3.44 16.22
C PRO A 249 -8.61 -4.34 15.12
N PRO A 250 -8.24 -5.58 15.48
CA PRO A 250 -7.89 -6.62 14.50
C PRO A 250 -9.02 -6.89 13.52
N HIS A 251 -8.69 -7.38 12.33
CA HIS A 251 -9.70 -7.94 11.44
C HIS A 251 -10.35 -9.19 12.07
N ILE A 252 -11.55 -9.51 11.65
CA ILE A 252 -12.26 -10.69 12.17
C ILE A 252 -11.49 -11.99 11.92
N THR A 253 -10.72 -12.04 10.84
CA THR A 253 -9.88 -13.18 10.46
C THR A 253 -8.63 -13.32 11.30
N ASP A 254 -8.26 -12.32 12.11
CA ASP A 254 -7.03 -12.28 12.89
C ASP A 254 -7.17 -12.94 14.28
N GLN A 255 -8.36 -13.45 14.63
CA GLN A 255 -8.60 -14.06 15.94
C GLN A 255 -7.59 -15.16 16.31
N PRO A 256 -7.11 -16.02 15.39
CA PRO A 256 -6.09 -17.02 15.72
C PRO A 256 -4.79 -16.41 16.22
N ILE A 257 -4.24 -15.37 15.54
CA ILE A 257 -3.01 -14.73 15.99
C ILE A 257 -3.21 -13.92 17.27
N VAL A 258 -4.36 -13.28 17.44
CA VAL A 258 -4.74 -12.58 18.66
C VAL A 258 -4.75 -13.55 19.85
N ALA A 259 -5.31 -14.75 19.69
CA ALA A 259 -5.30 -15.79 20.71
C ALA A 259 -3.88 -16.26 21.05
N GLN A 260 -2.99 -16.37 20.07
CA GLN A 260 -1.57 -16.71 20.30
C GLN A 260 -0.85 -15.58 21.06
N MET A 261 -1.00 -14.32 20.64
CA MET A 261 -0.38 -13.17 21.31
C MET A 261 -0.81 -13.03 22.77
N LYS A 262 -2.07 -13.38 23.07
CA LYS A 262 -2.55 -13.40 24.45
C LYS A 262 -1.72 -14.33 25.37
N ARG A 263 -1.19 -15.43 24.84
CA ARG A 263 -0.33 -16.37 25.61
C ARG A 263 0.97 -15.74 26.08
N ILE A 264 1.46 -14.68 25.40
CA ILE A 264 2.64 -13.91 25.77
C ILE A 264 2.29 -12.54 26.37
N GLY A 265 1.03 -12.33 26.77
CA GLY A 265 0.56 -11.15 27.49
C GLY A 265 0.18 -9.96 26.61
N ILE A 266 0.14 -10.08 25.28
CA ILE A 266 -0.29 -9.02 24.38
C ILE A 266 -1.77 -9.23 24.04
N GLU A 267 -2.63 -8.30 24.48
CA GLU A 267 -4.07 -8.41 24.34
C GLU A 267 -4.68 -7.10 23.79
N PRO A 268 -5.66 -7.18 22.89
CA PRO A 268 -6.41 -5.98 22.44
C PRO A 268 -7.00 -5.21 23.61
N GLY A 269 -6.92 -3.89 23.55
CA GLY A 269 -7.45 -2.99 24.58
C GLY A 269 -6.57 -2.84 25.83
N LYS A 270 -5.45 -3.54 25.93
CA LYS A 270 -4.51 -3.45 27.06
C LYS A 270 -3.17 -2.87 26.65
N SER A 271 -2.54 -2.10 27.57
CA SER A 271 -1.13 -1.73 27.44
C SER A 271 -0.24 -2.96 27.66
N PHE A 272 0.91 -2.96 27.01
CA PHE A 272 1.92 -4.01 27.19
C PHE A 272 3.22 -3.43 27.72
N ASP A 273 3.77 -4.07 28.75
CA ASP A 273 5.05 -3.72 29.38
C ASP A 273 5.93 -4.97 29.39
N MET A 274 6.89 -5.01 28.47
CA MET A 274 7.79 -6.15 28.29
C MET A 274 8.62 -6.46 29.56
N SER A 275 8.87 -5.46 30.43
CA SER A 275 9.60 -5.66 31.69
C SER A 275 8.87 -6.58 32.67
N LYS A 276 7.54 -6.70 32.52
CA LYS A 276 6.68 -7.56 33.37
C LYS A 276 6.49 -8.97 32.79
N ALA A 277 6.96 -9.22 31.58
CA ALA A 277 6.92 -10.56 30.98
C ALA A 277 7.90 -11.50 31.71
N ASP A 278 7.58 -12.79 31.76
CA ASP A 278 8.50 -13.80 32.26
C ASP A 278 9.81 -13.83 31.43
N PRO A 279 10.91 -14.37 31.97
CA PRO A 279 12.21 -14.31 31.31
C PRO A 279 12.25 -14.97 29.92
N VAL A 280 11.48 -16.05 29.70
CA VAL A 280 11.44 -16.78 28.44
C VAL A 280 10.72 -15.92 27.37
N THR A 281 9.55 -15.39 27.71
CA THR A 281 8.79 -14.49 26.87
C THR A 281 9.56 -13.20 26.55
N ARG A 282 10.21 -12.60 27.57
CA ARG A 282 10.99 -11.38 27.37
C ARG A 282 12.11 -11.59 26.37
N LYS A 283 12.91 -12.66 26.53
CA LYS A 283 13.99 -13.01 25.61
C LYS A 283 13.46 -13.21 24.17
N ALA A 284 12.33 -13.93 24.02
CA ALA A 284 11.72 -14.16 22.74
C ALA A 284 11.30 -12.85 22.04
N LEU A 285 10.72 -11.90 22.79
CA LEU A 285 10.33 -10.58 22.27
C LEU A 285 11.56 -9.73 21.92
N GLU A 286 12.66 -9.79 22.70
CA GLU A 286 13.90 -9.09 22.39
C GLU A 286 14.53 -9.58 21.06
N GLU A 287 14.44 -10.87 20.76
CA GLU A 287 14.99 -11.50 19.56
C GLU A 287 14.07 -11.31 18.31
N ALA A 288 12.77 -11.08 18.50
CA ALA A 288 11.75 -11.08 17.43
C ALA A 288 11.99 -10.04 16.32
N PRO A 289 12.38 -8.77 16.57
CA PRO A 289 12.62 -7.81 15.50
C PRO A 289 13.71 -8.27 14.52
N ALA A 290 14.86 -8.71 15.03
CA ALA A 290 15.96 -9.17 14.18
C ALA A 290 15.60 -10.44 13.39
N ALA A 291 14.86 -11.38 14.02
CA ALA A 291 14.37 -12.58 13.35
C ALA A 291 13.34 -12.24 12.27
N GLY A 292 12.43 -11.31 12.56
CA GLY A 292 11.40 -10.85 11.61
C GLY A 292 11.99 -10.16 10.40
N GLN A 293 12.97 -9.28 10.57
CA GLN A 293 13.67 -8.62 9.46
C GLN A 293 14.35 -9.65 8.55
N LYS A 294 15.05 -10.64 9.11
CA LYS A 294 15.66 -11.72 8.32
C LYS A 294 14.62 -12.56 7.58
N LEU A 295 13.48 -12.86 8.20
CA LEU A 295 12.40 -13.62 7.59
C LEU A 295 11.78 -12.85 6.41
N MET A 296 11.54 -11.56 6.57
CA MET A 296 11.04 -10.70 5.49
C MET A 296 12.03 -10.65 4.33
N GLU A 297 13.31 -10.41 4.59
CA GLU A 297 14.37 -10.38 3.57
C GLU A 297 14.47 -11.72 2.81
N TRP A 298 14.50 -12.84 3.53
CA TRP A 298 14.55 -14.19 2.94
C TRP A 298 13.36 -14.46 2.03
N LYS A 299 12.17 -13.94 2.36
CA LYS A 299 10.93 -14.20 1.62
C LYS A 299 10.80 -13.39 0.33
N ILE A 300 11.39 -12.19 0.25
CA ILE A 300 11.24 -11.25 -0.88
C ILE A 300 11.42 -11.92 -2.25
N PRO A 301 12.49 -12.73 -2.52
CA PRO A 301 12.71 -13.29 -3.85
C PRO A 301 11.61 -14.24 -4.34
N THR A 302 10.83 -14.80 -3.42
CA THR A 302 9.77 -15.77 -3.72
C THR A 302 8.35 -15.21 -3.55
N LEU A 303 8.24 -13.91 -3.34
CA LEU A 303 6.96 -13.28 -3.02
C LEU A 303 6.07 -13.09 -4.25
N ALA A 304 6.67 -12.94 -5.41
CA ALA A 304 6.01 -12.65 -6.67
C ALA A 304 6.24 -13.74 -7.71
N ARG A 305 5.33 -13.86 -8.64
CA ARG A 305 5.49 -14.71 -9.83
C ARG A 305 6.51 -14.07 -10.78
N VAL A 306 7.39 -14.87 -11.35
CA VAL A 306 8.36 -14.42 -12.35
C VAL A 306 8.09 -15.09 -13.68
N ALA A 307 8.03 -14.29 -14.76
CA ALA A 307 7.95 -14.77 -16.14
C ALA A 307 8.72 -13.80 -17.04
N ASN A 308 9.50 -14.31 -17.99
CA ASN A 308 10.32 -13.53 -18.93
C ASN A 308 11.21 -12.49 -18.21
N HIS A 309 11.73 -12.83 -17.03
CA HIS A 309 12.51 -11.95 -16.15
C HIS A 309 11.73 -10.71 -15.64
N TRP A 310 10.38 -10.80 -15.59
CA TRP A 310 9.54 -9.82 -14.92
C TRP A 310 8.94 -10.43 -13.67
N SER A 311 9.11 -9.73 -12.54
CA SER A 311 8.49 -10.04 -11.26
C SER A 311 7.12 -9.37 -11.18
N MET A 312 6.06 -10.15 -10.96
CA MET A 312 4.68 -9.66 -10.93
C MET A 312 3.97 -10.11 -9.66
N ASN A 313 3.50 -9.13 -8.92
CA ASN A 313 2.76 -9.36 -7.68
C ASN A 313 1.29 -9.06 -7.92
N THR A 314 0.54 -10.08 -8.34
CA THR A 314 -0.88 -9.98 -8.71
C THR A 314 -1.80 -10.74 -7.76
N ASP A 315 -1.24 -11.43 -6.78
CA ASP A 315 -1.99 -12.22 -5.80
C ASP A 315 -1.87 -11.58 -4.42
N THR A 316 -2.97 -11.55 -3.67
CA THR A 316 -3.02 -11.04 -2.28
C THR A 316 -2.27 -9.70 -2.08
N MET A 317 -2.44 -8.73 -3.00
CA MET A 317 -1.93 -7.38 -2.88
C MET A 317 -3.04 -6.41 -2.49
N GLY A 318 -2.73 -5.48 -1.60
CA GLY A 318 -3.69 -4.50 -1.10
C GLY A 318 -4.71 -5.07 -0.12
N VAL A 319 -5.04 -6.36 -0.20
CA VAL A 319 -5.78 -7.14 0.81
C VAL A 319 -5.04 -8.45 1.02
N TYR A 320 -4.56 -8.69 2.23
CA TYR A 320 -3.60 -9.76 2.51
C TYR A 320 -4.21 -10.95 3.25
N GLY A 321 -5.40 -10.78 3.87
CA GLY A 321 -5.99 -11.79 4.75
C GLY A 321 -5.02 -12.15 5.88
N ASN A 322 -4.81 -13.45 6.09
CA ASN A 322 -3.89 -13.96 7.12
C ASN A 322 -2.45 -14.14 6.62
N TYR A 323 -2.10 -13.63 5.44
CA TYR A 323 -0.73 -13.68 4.95
C TYR A 323 0.08 -12.51 5.53
N TYR A 324 0.24 -12.51 6.87
CA TYR A 324 0.89 -11.44 7.63
C TYR A 324 2.30 -11.13 7.16
N LEU A 325 3.08 -12.15 6.79
CA LEU A 325 4.43 -11.96 6.28
C LEU A 325 4.45 -11.13 4.99
N LYS A 326 3.55 -11.39 4.06
CA LYS A 326 3.44 -10.58 2.83
C LYS A 326 2.98 -9.16 3.14
N ARG A 327 1.99 -8.99 4.03
CA ARG A 327 1.52 -7.68 4.48
C ARG A 327 2.68 -6.86 5.06
N ALA A 328 3.51 -7.45 5.93
CA ALA A 328 4.67 -6.80 6.54
C ALA A 328 5.73 -6.42 5.49
N ILE A 329 6.06 -7.32 4.55
CA ILE A 329 7.03 -7.04 3.48
C ILE A 329 6.53 -5.90 2.59
N VAL A 330 5.26 -5.89 2.22
CA VAL A 330 4.70 -4.80 1.41
C VAL A 330 4.68 -3.49 2.19
N ALA A 331 4.36 -3.51 3.49
CA ALA A 331 4.45 -2.32 4.34
C ALA A 331 5.89 -1.78 4.42
N GLN A 332 6.90 -2.65 4.42
CA GLN A 332 8.32 -2.26 4.44
C GLN A 332 8.82 -1.72 3.10
N ALA A 333 8.43 -2.35 1.98
CA ALA A 333 9.01 -2.12 0.66
C ALA A 333 8.17 -1.17 -0.23
N GLY A 334 6.87 -1.02 0.04
CA GLY A 334 5.96 -0.25 -0.79
C GLY A 334 4.60 -0.05 -0.13
N LEU A 335 4.59 0.59 1.05
CA LEU A 335 3.37 0.90 1.79
C LEU A 335 2.35 1.64 0.90
N GLY A 336 1.09 1.27 0.99
CA GLY A 336 0.02 1.86 0.18
C GLY A 336 -0.17 1.20 -1.18
N ALA A 337 0.07 -0.11 -1.27
CA ALA A 337 -0.17 -0.89 -2.47
C ALA A 337 -1.66 -0.85 -2.88
N ASN A 338 -1.89 -0.77 -4.19
CA ASN A 338 -3.23 -0.88 -4.76
C ASN A 338 -3.72 -2.33 -4.80
N LEU A 339 -5.04 -2.49 -4.97
CA LEU A 339 -5.61 -3.75 -5.42
C LEU A 339 -5.08 -4.09 -6.83
N PRO A 340 -4.81 -5.36 -7.15
CA PRO A 340 -4.35 -5.76 -8.48
C PRO A 340 -5.30 -5.33 -9.60
N GLU A 341 -6.61 -5.30 -9.35
CA GLU A 341 -7.63 -4.85 -10.28
C GLU A 341 -7.54 -3.36 -10.60
N ASP A 342 -6.95 -2.56 -9.71
CA ASP A 342 -6.73 -1.13 -9.92
C ASP A 342 -5.40 -0.86 -10.61
N ALA A 343 -4.32 -1.51 -10.18
CA ALA A 343 -3.01 -1.37 -10.82
C ALA A 343 -2.05 -2.50 -10.44
N ILE A 344 -1.26 -2.97 -11.41
CA ILE A 344 -0.14 -3.89 -11.20
C ILE A 344 1.17 -3.27 -11.69
N TYR A 345 2.27 -3.75 -11.11
CA TYR A 345 3.61 -3.17 -11.27
C TYR A 345 4.66 -4.24 -11.61
N PRO A 346 4.67 -4.82 -12.83
CA PRO A 346 5.73 -5.71 -13.27
C PRO A 346 7.10 -5.04 -13.15
N LEU A 347 8.01 -5.65 -12.37
CA LEU A 347 9.39 -5.18 -12.18
C LEU A 347 10.32 -6.04 -13.02
N ASN A 348 11.09 -5.43 -13.91
CA ASN A 348 12.08 -6.14 -14.70
C ASN A 348 13.30 -6.51 -13.82
N LEU A 349 13.72 -7.78 -13.91
CA LEU A 349 14.86 -8.34 -13.18
C LEU A 349 16.11 -8.51 -14.04
N GLY A 350 15.98 -8.41 -15.36
CA GLY A 350 17.09 -8.57 -16.29
C GLY A 350 16.63 -8.68 -17.76
N ASP A 351 17.60 -8.84 -18.65
CA ASP A 351 17.38 -9.09 -20.07
C ASP A 351 16.91 -10.54 -20.34
N GLU A 352 16.82 -10.94 -21.61
CA GLU A 352 16.41 -12.29 -22.03
C GLU A 352 17.29 -13.42 -21.48
N ASN A 353 18.52 -13.10 -21.04
CA ASN A 353 19.45 -14.03 -20.42
C ASN A 353 19.48 -13.91 -18.90
N GLY A 354 18.63 -13.06 -18.31
CA GLY A 354 18.60 -12.80 -16.88
C GLY A 354 19.72 -11.88 -16.37
N MET A 355 20.46 -11.24 -17.28
CA MET A 355 21.53 -10.32 -16.90
C MET A 355 20.96 -8.93 -16.55
N PRO A 356 21.45 -8.28 -15.48
CA PRO A 356 21.03 -6.93 -15.14
C PRO A 356 21.20 -5.96 -16.32
N LEU A 357 20.22 -5.04 -16.46
CA LEU A 357 20.29 -4.03 -17.53
C LEU A 357 21.35 -2.99 -17.21
N ASP A 358 22.14 -2.63 -18.23
CA ASP A 358 23.18 -1.60 -18.14
C ASP A 358 23.19 -0.75 -19.41
N GLY A 359 23.16 0.57 -19.27
CA GLY A 359 23.08 1.51 -20.39
C GLY A 359 24.33 1.59 -21.28
N ALA A 360 25.40 0.84 -21.00
CA ALA A 360 26.44 0.58 -21.94
C ALA A 360 25.97 -0.28 -23.12
N ASN A 361 24.79 -0.91 -22.99
CA ASN A 361 24.16 -1.74 -24.00
C ASN A 361 22.90 -1.09 -24.55
N LYS A 362 22.37 -1.64 -25.63
CA LYS A 362 21.11 -1.26 -26.26
C LYS A 362 20.09 -2.37 -26.04
N TYR A 363 18.87 -2.03 -25.67
CA TYR A 363 17.81 -2.99 -25.41
C TYR A 363 16.53 -2.60 -26.12
N THR A 364 15.74 -3.62 -26.45
CA THR A 364 14.41 -3.45 -27.05
C THR A 364 13.40 -4.35 -26.35
N ILE A 365 12.20 -3.86 -26.11
CA ILE A 365 11.03 -4.68 -25.85
C ILE A 365 10.15 -4.65 -27.09
N HIS A 366 9.72 -5.83 -27.55
CA HIS A 366 8.88 -5.99 -28.72
C HIS A 366 7.49 -6.48 -28.31
N PHE A 367 6.47 -5.80 -28.80
CA PHE A 367 5.09 -6.22 -28.67
C PHE A 367 4.54 -6.57 -30.05
N ASP A 368 4.17 -7.82 -30.27
CA ASP A 368 3.46 -8.24 -31.47
C ASP A 368 2.20 -7.39 -31.71
N LYS A 369 1.69 -7.37 -32.93
CA LYS A 369 0.46 -6.69 -33.26
C LYS A 369 -0.70 -7.11 -32.34
N GLY A 370 -1.26 -6.17 -31.60
CA GLY A 370 -2.36 -6.41 -30.65
C GLY A 370 -1.94 -7.06 -29.33
N ALA A 371 -0.65 -7.29 -29.08
CA ALA A 371 -0.13 -7.88 -27.84
C ALA A 371 0.44 -6.82 -26.85
N ALA A 372 0.13 -5.57 -27.02
CA ALA A 372 0.44 -4.51 -26.05
C ALA A 372 -0.12 -4.84 -24.65
N PRO A 373 0.44 -4.28 -23.56
CA PRO A 373 -0.01 -4.58 -22.21
C PRO A 373 -1.53 -4.44 -22.05
N PRO A 374 -2.25 -5.52 -21.60
CA PRO A 374 -3.71 -5.53 -21.57
C PRO A 374 -4.24 -4.75 -20.36
N ALA A 375 -4.45 -3.47 -20.53
CA ALA A 375 -5.06 -2.58 -19.57
C ALA A 375 -6.35 -1.99 -20.13
N ASN A 376 -7.38 -1.81 -19.28
CA ASN A 376 -8.62 -1.13 -19.66
C ASN A 376 -8.42 0.39 -19.67
N ALA A 377 -7.59 0.92 -18.78
CA ALA A 377 -7.33 2.35 -18.71
C ALA A 377 -6.07 2.72 -19.52
N PHE A 378 -4.89 2.39 -19.04
CA PHE A 378 -3.60 2.67 -19.69
C PHE A 378 -2.46 1.87 -19.09
N TRP A 379 -1.31 1.92 -19.75
CA TRP A 379 -0.07 1.34 -19.26
C TRP A 379 1.11 2.27 -19.50
N SER A 380 2.19 2.04 -18.76
CA SER A 380 3.47 2.75 -18.93
C SER A 380 4.67 1.86 -18.63
N LEU A 381 5.83 2.30 -19.10
CA LEU A 381 7.16 1.79 -18.73
C LEU A 381 7.98 2.94 -18.18
N THR A 382 8.45 2.84 -16.95
CA THR A 382 9.30 3.84 -16.29
C THR A 382 10.69 3.27 -16.07
N LEU A 383 11.71 4.09 -16.31
CA LEU A 383 13.12 3.73 -16.12
C LEU A 383 13.67 4.38 -14.85
N TYR A 384 14.42 3.59 -14.08
CA TYR A 384 15.09 4.04 -12.86
C TYR A 384 16.56 3.60 -12.86
N ASP A 385 17.38 4.33 -12.10
CA ASP A 385 18.72 3.90 -11.76
C ASP A 385 18.69 2.63 -10.87
N ARG A 386 19.88 2.16 -10.49
CA ARG A 386 20.05 1.00 -9.62
C ARG A 386 19.29 1.13 -8.30
N ASP A 387 19.20 2.36 -7.75
CA ASP A 387 18.62 2.64 -6.45
C ASP A 387 17.11 2.92 -6.52
N GLY A 388 16.53 2.91 -7.72
CA GLY A 388 15.10 3.09 -7.96
C GLY A 388 14.68 4.54 -8.14
N PHE A 389 15.60 5.42 -8.53
CA PHE A 389 15.29 6.82 -8.80
C PHE A 389 15.35 7.13 -10.29
N GLN A 390 14.55 8.11 -10.69
CA GLN A 390 14.55 8.64 -12.05
C GLN A 390 15.91 9.28 -12.40
N VAL A 391 16.29 9.17 -13.68
CA VAL A 391 17.59 9.65 -14.17
C VAL A 391 17.39 10.82 -15.12
N ALA A 392 18.06 11.95 -14.86
CA ALA A 392 18.05 13.10 -15.75
C ALA A 392 18.51 12.70 -17.16
N ASN A 393 17.80 13.17 -18.17
CA ASN A 393 18.13 12.93 -19.57
C ASN A 393 17.75 14.12 -20.45
N SER A 394 18.29 14.18 -21.69
CA SER A 394 18.12 15.30 -22.60
C SER A 394 16.67 15.57 -23.03
N LEU A 395 15.80 14.55 -22.95
CA LEU A 395 14.37 14.66 -23.31
C LEU A 395 13.49 15.00 -22.09
N ASN A 396 14.04 15.04 -20.89
CA ASN A 396 13.27 15.08 -19.64
C ASN A 396 12.15 14.02 -19.63
N ARG A 397 12.42 12.84 -20.22
CA ARG A 397 11.47 11.73 -20.39
C ARG A 397 11.85 10.59 -19.44
N PHE A 398 10.97 10.29 -18.48
CA PHE A 398 11.19 9.27 -17.47
C PHE A 398 10.34 8.02 -17.68
N ALA A 399 9.31 8.12 -18.53
CA ALA A 399 8.41 7.04 -18.87
C ALA A 399 8.00 7.07 -20.35
N LEU A 400 7.61 5.90 -20.86
CA LEU A 400 6.87 5.71 -22.11
C LEU A 400 5.47 5.25 -21.72
N SER A 401 4.45 5.98 -22.18
CA SER A 401 3.06 5.76 -21.76
C SER A 401 2.17 5.51 -22.97
N SER A 402 1.15 4.65 -22.81
CA SER A 402 0.29 4.16 -23.90
C SER A 402 -0.50 5.26 -24.66
N TRP A 403 -0.59 6.46 -24.10
CA TRP A 403 -1.20 7.62 -24.79
C TRP A 403 -0.20 8.41 -25.63
N MET A 404 1.11 8.07 -25.62
CA MET A 404 2.10 8.73 -26.44
C MET A 404 1.96 8.30 -27.92
N PRO A 405 2.33 9.17 -28.88
CA PRO A 405 2.19 8.91 -30.31
C PRO A 405 3.27 7.95 -30.82
N PHE A 406 3.26 6.68 -30.34
CA PHE A 406 4.21 5.69 -30.76
C PHE A 406 4.21 5.44 -32.27
N LYS A 407 5.39 5.22 -32.84
CA LYS A 407 5.57 4.75 -34.19
C LYS A 407 5.55 3.22 -34.21
N TYR A 408 4.51 2.66 -34.80
CA TYR A 408 4.39 1.22 -34.99
C TYR A 408 5.16 0.75 -36.23
N ASN A 409 5.60 -0.48 -36.21
CA ASN A 409 6.21 -1.13 -37.36
C ASN A 409 5.16 -1.37 -38.47
N PRO A 410 5.59 -1.63 -39.75
CA PRO A 410 4.67 -1.85 -40.88
C PRO A 410 3.67 -3.00 -40.67
N ASP A 411 4.03 -4.00 -39.90
CA ASP A 411 3.19 -5.14 -39.53
C ASP A 411 2.22 -4.88 -38.38
N GLY A 412 2.32 -3.68 -37.75
CA GLY A 412 1.52 -3.24 -36.61
C GLY A 412 2.07 -3.65 -35.26
N SER A 413 3.26 -4.24 -35.18
CA SER A 413 4.00 -4.47 -33.93
C SER A 413 4.60 -3.17 -33.39
N LEU A 414 5.04 -3.18 -32.12
CA LEU A 414 5.62 -2.02 -31.43
C LEU A 414 6.95 -2.36 -30.79
N ASP A 415 7.99 -1.62 -31.15
CA ASP A 415 9.29 -1.66 -30.51
C ASP A 415 9.50 -0.45 -29.61
N LEU A 416 9.94 -0.66 -28.37
CA LEU A 416 10.38 0.39 -27.45
C LEU A 416 11.85 0.19 -27.12
N TYR A 417 12.63 1.29 -27.14
CA TYR A 417 14.08 1.27 -27.06
C TYR A 417 14.58 1.83 -25.74
N PHE A 418 15.54 1.12 -25.11
CA PHE A 418 16.19 1.53 -23.85
C PHE A 418 17.69 1.54 -24.06
N GLN A 419 18.29 2.69 -24.18
CA GLN A 419 19.72 2.89 -24.40
C GLN A 419 20.11 4.33 -24.06
N ASN A 420 21.41 4.58 -23.84
CA ASN A 420 21.90 5.91 -23.47
C ASN A 420 21.84 6.90 -24.64
N GLU A 421 22.29 6.50 -25.83
CA GLU A 421 22.33 7.33 -27.03
C GLU A 421 21.01 7.20 -27.81
N SER A 422 20.65 8.26 -28.55
CA SER A 422 19.47 8.24 -29.43
C SER A 422 19.54 7.07 -30.41
N PRO A 423 18.44 6.31 -30.61
CA PRO A 423 18.38 5.28 -31.65
C PRO A 423 18.22 5.83 -33.07
N GLY A 424 18.22 7.14 -33.22
CA GLY A 424 17.97 7.88 -34.47
C GLY A 424 16.57 8.50 -34.51
N ALA A 425 16.41 9.56 -35.30
CA ALA A 425 15.20 10.39 -35.37
C ALA A 425 13.92 9.56 -35.60
N ASP A 426 13.98 8.52 -36.43
CA ASP A 426 12.84 7.66 -36.76
C ASP A 426 12.32 6.83 -35.59
N LYS A 427 13.16 6.58 -34.56
CA LYS A 427 12.87 5.73 -33.39
C LYS A 427 12.76 6.52 -32.10
N GLU A 428 13.05 7.81 -32.09
CA GLU A 428 13.15 8.64 -30.89
C GLU A 428 11.82 8.76 -30.13
N VAL A 429 10.69 8.69 -30.83
CA VAL A 429 9.36 8.72 -30.21
C VAL A 429 9.12 7.50 -29.32
N ASN A 430 9.75 6.35 -29.63
CA ASN A 430 9.67 5.09 -28.92
C ASN A 430 10.86 4.85 -27.96
N TRP A 431 11.71 5.85 -27.76
CA TRP A 431 12.94 5.72 -26.99
C TRP A 431 12.79 6.29 -25.58
N LEU A 432 13.26 5.54 -24.59
CA LEU A 432 13.43 6.00 -23.21
C LEU A 432 14.94 6.03 -22.91
N PRO A 433 15.52 7.22 -22.70
CA PRO A 433 16.94 7.35 -22.45
C PRO A 433 17.37 6.66 -21.16
N ALA A 434 18.36 5.76 -21.28
CA ALA A 434 18.97 5.07 -20.14
C ALA A 434 20.21 5.81 -19.63
N PRO A 435 20.58 5.70 -18.33
CA PRO A 435 21.88 6.16 -17.84
C PRO A 435 23.02 5.36 -18.48
N LYS A 436 24.27 5.80 -18.34
CA LYS A 436 25.43 5.01 -18.81
C LYS A 436 25.73 3.78 -17.97
N GLY A 437 25.15 3.63 -16.80
CA GLY A 437 25.34 2.52 -15.86
C GLY A 437 24.10 1.66 -15.69
N PRO A 438 24.07 0.88 -14.60
CA PRO A 438 22.95 -0.01 -14.30
C PRO A 438 21.62 0.71 -14.17
N PHE A 439 20.57 0.10 -14.72
CA PHE A 439 19.20 0.59 -14.62
C PHE A 439 18.20 -0.58 -14.52
N ASN A 440 16.96 -0.25 -14.23
CA ASN A 440 15.86 -1.20 -14.25
C ASN A 440 14.58 -0.54 -14.78
N LEU A 441 13.60 -1.37 -15.17
CA LEU A 441 12.33 -0.95 -15.71
C LEU A 441 11.21 -1.40 -14.81
N THR A 442 10.22 -0.55 -14.62
CA THR A 442 8.94 -0.90 -14.02
C THR A 442 7.84 -0.63 -15.03
N MET A 443 7.13 -1.66 -15.41
CA MET A 443 5.90 -1.53 -16.18
C MET A 443 4.75 -1.28 -15.21
N ARG A 444 3.74 -0.49 -15.63
CA ARG A 444 2.52 -0.26 -14.88
C ARG A 444 1.32 -0.49 -15.77
N LEU A 445 0.37 -1.28 -15.31
CA LEU A 445 -0.93 -1.44 -15.97
C LEU A 445 -1.99 -0.93 -15.00
N TYR A 446 -2.75 0.06 -15.44
CA TYR A 446 -3.86 0.63 -14.68
C TYR A 446 -5.18 0.04 -15.18
N SER A 447 -5.99 -0.46 -14.25
CA SER A 447 -7.15 -1.31 -14.55
C SER A 447 -6.76 -2.46 -15.50
N PRO A 448 -5.81 -3.34 -15.09
CA PRO A 448 -5.38 -4.44 -15.95
C PRO A 448 -6.52 -5.38 -16.27
N LYS A 449 -6.48 -5.97 -17.47
CA LYS A 449 -7.42 -7.01 -17.85
C LYS A 449 -7.09 -8.34 -17.18
N SER A 450 -8.04 -9.25 -17.17
CA SER A 450 -7.90 -10.56 -16.50
C SER A 450 -6.70 -11.37 -16.97
N GLU A 451 -6.28 -11.22 -18.23
CA GLU A 451 -5.12 -11.94 -18.80
C GLU A 451 -3.82 -11.58 -18.07
N ALA A 452 -3.63 -10.31 -17.70
CA ALA A 452 -2.47 -9.86 -16.94
C ALA A 452 -2.52 -10.37 -15.48
N LEU A 453 -3.70 -10.33 -14.86
CA LEU A 453 -3.89 -10.75 -13.48
C LEU A 453 -3.69 -12.26 -13.31
N THR A 454 -4.18 -13.06 -14.25
CA THR A 454 -4.12 -14.53 -14.17
C THR A 454 -2.83 -15.14 -14.74
N GLY A 455 -1.94 -14.33 -15.31
CA GLY A 455 -0.68 -14.80 -15.90
C GLY A 455 -0.82 -15.40 -17.30
N ARG A 456 -1.98 -15.27 -17.94
CA ARG A 456 -2.16 -15.65 -19.35
C ARG A 456 -1.42 -14.71 -20.28
N TRP A 457 -1.28 -13.46 -19.90
CA TRP A 457 -0.37 -12.50 -20.51
C TRP A 457 0.80 -12.20 -19.57
N ASN A 458 2.00 -12.13 -20.13
CA ASN A 458 3.22 -11.74 -19.44
C ASN A 458 3.95 -10.70 -20.27
N PRO A 459 4.65 -9.71 -19.67
CA PRO A 459 5.48 -8.80 -20.43
C PRO A 459 6.52 -9.58 -21.25
N PRO A 460 6.79 -9.20 -22.50
CA PRO A 460 7.86 -9.79 -23.29
C PRO A 460 9.23 -9.57 -22.62
N SER A 461 10.20 -10.43 -22.93
CA SER A 461 11.59 -10.25 -22.50
C SER A 461 12.18 -8.93 -23.04
N ILE A 462 13.06 -8.34 -22.26
CA ILE A 462 13.93 -7.25 -22.72
C ILE A 462 15.10 -7.87 -23.49
N VAL A 463 15.19 -7.60 -24.78
CA VAL A 463 16.20 -8.19 -25.66
C VAL A 463 17.39 -7.23 -25.82
N LYS A 464 18.58 -7.75 -25.56
CA LYS A 464 19.83 -7.01 -25.79
C LYS A 464 20.18 -7.02 -27.28
N ALA A 465 20.36 -5.85 -27.88
CA ALA A 465 20.82 -5.75 -29.27
C ALA A 465 22.21 -6.40 -29.40
N GLN A 466 22.36 -7.32 -30.36
CA GLN A 466 23.63 -7.90 -30.68
C GLN A 466 24.59 -6.82 -31.21
N ALA A 467 25.82 -6.82 -30.74
CA ALA A 467 26.85 -6.02 -31.36
C ALA A 467 26.97 -6.45 -32.83
N VAL A 468 26.74 -5.53 -33.76
CA VAL A 468 27.06 -5.80 -35.17
C VAL A 468 28.56 -6.05 -35.21
N SER A 469 28.96 -7.32 -35.32
CA SER A 469 30.37 -7.66 -35.51
C SER A 469 30.82 -7.03 -36.83
N SER A 470 31.70 -6.04 -36.75
CA SER A 470 32.40 -5.44 -37.89
C SER A 470 33.37 -6.45 -38.53
N LEU A 471 32.83 -7.57 -39.03
CA LEU A 471 33.52 -8.59 -39.75
C LEU A 471 33.10 -8.55 -41.24
N MET A 472 33.17 -7.35 -41.85
CA MET A 472 33.25 -7.20 -43.32
C MET A 472 34.06 -5.96 -43.65
N ALA A 473 35.35 -6.03 -43.42
CA ALA A 473 36.33 -5.16 -44.06
C ALA A 473 37.69 -5.90 -44.06
N GLN A 474 37.82 -6.89 -44.91
CA GLN A 474 39.09 -7.30 -45.50
C GLN A 474 38.84 -7.62 -46.96
#